data_67d7c080103ead78eb7c94f2d8ceb45c
#
_entry.id   67d7c080103ead78eb7c94f2d8ceb45c
#
_cell.length_a   1.000
_cell.length_b   1.000
_cell.length_c   1.000
_cell.angle_alpha   90.00
_cell.angle_beta   90.00
_cell.angle_gamma   90.00
#
_symmetry.space_group_name_H-M   'P 1'
#
loop_
_entity.id
_entity.type
_entity.pdbx_description
1 polymer ?
#
loop_
_entity_poly.entity_id
_entity_poly.type
_entity_poly.pdbx_seq_one_letter_code
_entity_poly.pdbx_strand_id
1 'polypeptide(L)'
;YAAWWTDEPLQIQGINILPMTPASFYAAANKDFILTNWKTAERNEKNYNGKNEKNPKRWNEIWSEYLAMADPDKALEYFDEQCDPEAGESKAHAFNWIMAMQKNGTPDLTVTSDNPLACAFKTEGGEMTYVAYNTTDEDVKVSFSDGTEIVAKPHSMTTTGDGEVTTKSTYKVEHYLSDGKGNYNLFNTEKKSGKIGNEVTAVAITYQGYKFNPEVEGTVQSGVIAEDGSLVLKLYYDITEIETTKENEDDSEYTSL
;
A
#
# COMPACT_ATOMS: atom_id res chain seq x y z
N TYR A 1 12.48 -3.48 -26.38
CA TYR A 1 13.86 -3.91 -26.17
C TYR A 1 13.99 -5.44 -26.09
N ALA A 2 13.22 -6.07 -25.21
CA ALA A 2 13.23 -7.55 -25.04
C ALA A 2 12.30 -8.32 -26.01
N ALA A 3 11.54 -7.66 -26.85
CA ALA A 3 10.56 -8.29 -27.76
C ALA A 3 11.20 -9.19 -28.84
N TRP A 4 12.52 -9.24 -28.92
CA TRP A 4 13.24 -10.16 -29.81
C TRP A 4 13.30 -11.60 -29.28
N TRP A 5 13.08 -11.84 -27.97
CA TRP A 5 13.16 -13.18 -27.36
C TRP A 5 11.82 -13.65 -26.75
N THR A 6 10.87 -12.71 -26.50
CA THR A 6 9.55 -13.03 -25.95
C THR A 6 8.49 -12.07 -26.48
N ASP A 7 7.27 -12.52 -26.61
CA ASP A 7 6.07 -11.72 -26.90
C ASP A 7 5.23 -11.45 -25.63
N GLU A 8 5.65 -12.00 -24.49
CA GLU A 8 4.96 -11.82 -23.22
C GLU A 8 5.23 -10.41 -22.65
N PRO A 9 4.19 -9.54 -22.53
CA PRO A 9 4.36 -8.15 -22.16
C PRO A 9 4.99 -7.96 -20.78
N LEU A 10 4.73 -8.85 -19.81
CA LEU A 10 5.32 -8.78 -18.47
C LEU A 10 6.82 -9.06 -18.49
N GLN A 11 7.28 -10.00 -19.30
CA GLN A 11 8.71 -10.26 -19.45
C GLN A 11 9.41 -9.11 -20.15
N ILE A 12 8.79 -8.52 -21.19
CA ILE A 12 9.33 -7.35 -21.88
C ILE A 12 9.47 -6.17 -20.94
N GLN A 13 8.48 -5.97 -20.07
CA GLN A 13 8.49 -4.88 -19.08
C GLN A 13 9.44 -5.19 -17.92
N GLY A 14 9.37 -6.41 -17.37
CA GLY A 14 10.09 -6.80 -16.16
C GLY A 14 11.60 -6.94 -16.35
N ILE A 15 12.09 -7.29 -17.54
CA ILE A 15 13.53 -7.40 -17.80
C ILE A 15 14.31 -6.09 -17.49
N ASN A 16 13.63 -4.95 -17.48
CA ASN A 16 14.25 -3.67 -17.21
C ASN A 16 14.41 -3.40 -15.70
N ILE A 17 13.80 -4.19 -14.83
CA ILE A 17 13.91 -4.06 -13.37
C ILE A 17 14.80 -5.15 -12.75
N LEU A 18 15.24 -6.11 -13.52
CA LEU A 18 16.15 -7.17 -13.08
C LEU A 18 17.62 -6.75 -13.17
N PRO A 19 18.49 -7.22 -12.27
CA PRO A 19 18.18 -7.93 -11.03
C PRO A 19 17.74 -6.94 -9.92
N MET A 20 16.88 -7.39 -9.01
CA MET A 20 16.52 -6.61 -7.82
C MET A 20 17.59 -6.76 -6.75
N THR A 21 18.28 -5.67 -6.47
CA THR A 21 19.39 -5.57 -5.51
C THR A 21 19.37 -4.20 -4.83
N PRO A 22 20.15 -3.94 -3.79
CA PRO A 22 20.26 -2.60 -3.22
C PRO A 22 20.66 -1.51 -4.24
N ALA A 23 21.34 -1.88 -5.35
CA ALA A 23 21.59 -0.95 -6.45
C ALA A 23 20.29 -0.48 -7.15
N SER A 24 19.20 -1.23 -7.02
CA SER A 24 17.88 -0.88 -7.57
C SER A 24 17.14 0.20 -6.76
N PHE A 25 17.65 0.59 -5.59
CA PHE A 25 17.03 1.61 -4.73
C PHE A 25 16.84 2.96 -5.43
N TYR A 26 17.60 3.26 -6.49
CA TYR A 26 17.39 4.49 -7.29
C TYR A 26 15.95 4.62 -7.80
N ALA A 27 15.24 3.51 -8.00
CA ALA A 27 13.85 3.54 -8.46
C ALA A 27 12.92 4.20 -7.43
N ALA A 28 13.24 4.13 -6.13
CA ALA A 28 12.47 4.78 -5.07
C ALA A 28 12.46 6.33 -5.16
N ALA A 29 13.37 6.93 -5.96
CA ALA A 29 13.35 8.36 -6.23
C ALA A 29 12.06 8.83 -6.91
N ASN A 30 11.32 7.92 -7.57
CA ASN A 30 10.06 8.26 -8.23
C ASN A 30 9.01 7.17 -7.97
N LYS A 31 8.39 7.23 -6.79
CA LYS A 31 7.35 6.29 -6.38
C LYS A 31 6.13 6.30 -7.30
N ASP A 32 5.73 7.45 -7.83
CA ASP A 32 4.61 7.56 -8.76
C ASP A 32 4.88 6.78 -10.06
N PHE A 33 6.13 6.77 -10.51
CA PHE A 33 6.53 5.97 -11.66
C PHE A 33 6.42 4.47 -11.34
N ILE A 34 6.89 4.02 -10.17
CA ILE A 34 6.75 2.63 -9.73
C ILE A 34 5.27 2.21 -9.73
N LEU A 35 4.40 3.01 -9.10
CA LEU A 35 2.96 2.72 -9.02
C LEU A 35 2.30 2.71 -10.41
N THR A 36 2.71 3.59 -11.30
CA THR A 36 2.21 3.62 -12.69
C THR A 36 2.67 2.39 -13.48
N ASN A 37 3.93 1.99 -13.28
CA ASN A 37 4.49 0.81 -13.92
C ASN A 37 3.83 -0.48 -13.42
N TRP A 38 3.55 -0.57 -12.11
CA TRP A 38 2.78 -1.66 -11.52
C TRP A 38 1.38 -1.78 -12.17
N LYS A 39 0.62 -0.68 -12.26
CA LYS A 39 -0.69 -0.66 -12.93
C LYS A 39 -0.61 -1.12 -14.39
N THR A 40 0.50 -0.83 -15.05
CA THR A 40 0.75 -1.31 -16.40
C THR A 40 1.00 -2.82 -16.42
N ALA A 41 1.73 -3.35 -15.44
CA ALA A 41 1.95 -4.79 -15.29
C ALA A 41 0.62 -5.53 -15.02
N GLU A 42 -0.22 -5.03 -14.12
CA GLU A 42 -1.57 -5.59 -13.87
C GLU A 42 -2.42 -5.63 -15.15
N ARG A 43 -2.39 -4.55 -15.93
CA ARG A 43 -3.10 -4.48 -17.21
C ARG A 43 -2.53 -5.47 -18.24
N ASN A 44 -1.23 -5.62 -18.31
CA ASN A 44 -0.55 -6.55 -19.22
C ASN A 44 -0.88 -7.99 -18.85
N GLU A 45 -0.85 -8.33 -17.55
CA GLU A 45 -1.27 -9.64 -17.05
C GLU A 45 -2.70 -9.98 -17.48
N LYS A 46 -3.62 -9.06 -17.20
CA LYS A 46 -5.04 -9.22 -17.55
C LYS A 46 -5.27 -9.39 -19.05
N ASN A 47 -4.53 -8.68 -19.88
CA ASN A 47 -4.70 -8.74 -21.33
C ASN A 47 -4.09 -10.00 -21.92
N TYR A 48 -2.98 -10.51 -21.34
CA TYR A 48 -2.25 -11.64 -21.87
C TYR A 48 -2.80 -12.98 -21.32
N ASN A 49 -3.01 -13.08 -20.00
CA ASN A 49 -3.40 -14.32 -19.33
C ASN A 49 -4.90 -14.43 -19.00
N GLY A 50 -5.67 -13.39 -19.25
CA GLY A 50 -7.14 -13.40 -19.12
C GLY A 50 -7.72 -12.45 -18.09
N LYS A 51 -9.02 -12.20 -18.25
CA LYS A 51 -9.73 -11.14 -17.51
C LYS A 51 -9.86 -11.34 -15.99
N ASN A 52 -9.64 -12.58 -15.52
CA ASN A 52 -9.73 -12.89 -14.08
C ASN A 52 -8.40 -12.73 -13.35
N GLU A 53 -7.30 -12.53 -14.07
CA GLU A 53 -6.01 -12.28 -13.48
C GLU A 53 -5.92 -10.83 -13.02
N LYS A 54 -5.53 -10.64 -11.76
CA LYS A 54 -5.48 -9.32 -11.12
C LYS A 54 -4.06 -8.84 -10.89
N ASN A 55 -3.14 -9.75 -10.63
CA ASN A 55 -1.77 -9.47 -10.23
C ASN A 55 -0.79 -10.06 -11.23
N PRO A 56 0.38 -9.45 -11.43
CA PRO A 56 1.45 -10.06 -12.21
C PRO A 56 1.81 -11.45 -11.64
N LYS A 57 1.63 -12.50 -12.43
CA LYS A 57 2.00 -13.87 -12.04
C LYS A 57 3.39 -14.26 -12.49
N ARG A 58 3.78 -13.80 -13.68
CA ARG A 58 5.13 -14.00 -14.17
C ARG A 58 6.07 -13.07 -13.41
N TRP A 59 7.10 -13.63 -12.78
CA TRP A 59 8.04 -12.91 -11.93
C TRP A 59 7.34 -12.14 -10.78
N ASN A 60 6.37 -12.78 -10.15
CA ASN A 60 5.59 -12.18 -9.06
C ASN A 60 6.50 -11.65 -7.95
N GLU A 61 7.55 -12.40 -7.58
CA GLU A 61 8.55 -12.02 -6.58
C GLU A 61 9.25 -10.71 -6.97
N ILE A 62 9.70 -10.58 -8.22
CA ILE A 62 10.39 -9.39 -8.73
C ILE A 62 9.47 -8.17 -8.77
N TRP A 63 8.25 -8.37 -9.27
CA TRP A 63 7.26 -7.30 -9.31
C TRP A 63 6.87 -6.82 -7.91
N SER A 64 6.79 -7.74 -6.95
CA SER A 64 6.48 -7.40 -5.56
C SER A 64 7.65 -6.66 -4.89
N GLU A 65 8.89 -7.06 -5.13
CA GLU A 65 10.08 -6.32 -4.68
C GLU A 65 10.12 -4.91 -5.26
N TYR A 66 9.82 -4.76 -6.55
CA TYR A 66 9.77 -3.46 -7.21
C TYR A 66 8.69 -2.55 -6.61
N LEU A 67 7.47 -3.09 -6.42
CA LEU A 67 6.36 -2.38 -5.79
C LEU A 67 6.69 -1.95 -4.35
N ALA A 68 7.40 -2.79 -3.59
CA ALA A 68 7.75 -2.51 -2.21
C ALA A 68 8.58 -1.22 -2.02
N MET A 69 9.32 -0.79 -3.04
CA MET A 69 10.07 0.48 -3.00
C MET A 69 9.17 1.72 -3.05
N ALA A 70 7.86 1.55 -3.34
CA ALA A 70 6.89 2.64 -3.34
C ALA A 70 5.77 2.41 -2.31
N ASP A 71 5.30 1.18 -2.19
CA ASP A 71 4.18 0.77 -1.35
C ASP A 71 4.41 -0.67 -0.83
N PRO A 72 5.15 -0.82 0.28
CA PRO A 72 5.49 -2.14 0.80
C PRO A 72 4.27 -2.90 1.36
N ASP A 73 3.24 -2.21 1.83
CA ASP A 73 2.02 -2.85 2.33
C ASP A 73 1.26 -3.50 1.17
N LYS A 74 1.12 -2.76 0.08
CA LYS A 74 0.51 -3.28 -1.14
C LYS A 74 1.34 -4.40 -1.76
N ALA A 75 2.66 -4.29 -1.72
CA ALA A 75 3.54 -5.34 -2.21
C ALA A 75 3.34 -6.65 -1.43
N LEU A 76 3.20 -6.58 -0.11
CA LEU A 76 2.93 -7.76 0.72
C LEU A 76 1.54 -8.36 0.43
N GLU A 77 0.53 -7.52 0.17
CA GLU A 77 -0.82 -7.98 -0.22
C GLU A 77 -0.81 -8.78 -1.53
N TYR A 78 0.04 -8.38 -2.47
CA TYR A 78 0.12 -9.02 -3.80
C TYR A 78 1.18 -10.11 -3.90
N PHE A 79 2.08 -10.21 -2.94
CA PHE A 79 3.09 -11.27 -2.93
C PHE A 79 2.44 -12.65 -2.88
N ASP A 80 2.75 -13.49 -3.87
CA ASP A 80 2.17 -14.81 -4.01
C ASP A 80 3.14 -15.88 -3.46
N GLU A 81 2.78 -16.50 -2.33
CA GLU A 81 3.54 -17.60 -1.73
C GLU A 81 3.63 -18.82 -2.63
N GLN A 82 2.71 -18.94 -3.59
CA GLN A 82 2.68 -20.06 -4.54
C GLN A 82 3.50 -19.80 -5.80
N CYS A 83 4.05 -18.59 -5.98
CA CYS A 83 4.90 -18.30 -7.12
C CYS A 83 6.09 -19.27 -7.19
N ASP A 84 6.51 -19.60 -8.40
CA ASP A 84 7.67 -20.44 -8.67
C ASP A 84 8.76 -19.55 -9.28
N PRO A 85 9.70 -19.06 -8.46
CA PRO A 85 10.72 -18.12 -8.93
C PRO A 85 11.68 -18.80 -9.90
N GLU A 86 12.19 -18.02 -10.84
CA GLU A 86 13.20 -18.50 -11.79
C GLU A 86 14.53 -18.80 -11.07
N ALA A 87 15.40 -19.56 -11.77
CA ALA A 87 16.71 -19.91 -11.23
C ALA A 87 17.54 -18.63 -10.95
N GLY A 88 17.96 -18.49 -9.71
CA GLY A 88 18.71 -17.31 -9.24
C GLY A 88 17.86 -16.33 -8.39
N GLU A 89 16.54 -16.49 -8.39
CA GLU A 89 15.62 -15.73 -7.56
C GLU A 89 15.08 -16.57 -6.40
N SER A 90 14.56 -15.94 -5.36
CA SER A 90 14.14 -16.63 -4.14
C SER A 90 12.93 -15.95 -3.50
N LYS A 91 11.90 -16.74 -3.19
CA LYS A 91 10.76 -16.28 -2.38
C LYS A 91 11.19 -15.69 -1.05
N ALA A 92 12.19 -16.28 -0.40
CA ALA A 92 12.70 -15.80 0.88
C ALA A 92 13.38 -14.43 0.72
N HIS A 93 14.08 -14.20 -0.39
CA HIS A 93 14.66 -12.91 -0.72
C HIS A 93 13.55 -11.85 -0.88
N ALA A 94 12.58 -12.11 -1.73
CA ALA A 94 11.47 -11.19 -1.98
C ALA A 94 10.67 -10.88 -0.70
N PHE A 95 10.34 -11.90 0.08
CA PHE A 95 9.65 -11.71 1.35
C PHE A 95 10.44 -10.83 2.32
N ASN A 96 11.74 -11.13 2.52
CA ASN A 96 12.59 -10.33 3.40
C ASN A 96 12.76 -8.89 2.90
N TRP A 97 12.87 -8.69 1.58
CA TRP A 97 12.94 -7.37 0.96
C TRP A 97 11.69 -6.54 1.27
N ILE A 98 10.50 -7.11 1.04
CA ILE A 98 9.21 -6.45 1.31
C ILE A 98 9.08 -6.14 2.79
N MET A 99 9.37 -7.12 3.67
CA MET A 99 9.28 -6.94 5.11
C MET A 99 10.28 -5.91 5.65
N ALA A 100 11.48 -5.84 5.09
CA ALA A 100 12.47 -4.83 5.45
C ALA A 100 11.96 -3.41 5.13
N MET A 101 11.32 -3.23 3.97
CA MET A 101 10.74 -1.94 3.57
C MET A 101 9.47 -1.61 4.35
N GLN A 102 8.65 -2.61 4.67
CA GLN A 102 7.48 -2.41 5.52
C GLN A 102 7.89 -1.95 6.93
N LYS A 103 8.97 -2.52 7.46
CA LYS A 103 9.48 -2.20 8.80
C LYS A 103 10.18 -0.85 8.86
N ASN A 104 11.08 -0.59 7.92
CA ASN A 104 12.00 0.56 7.97
C ASN A 104 11.53 1.73 7.11
N GLY A 105 10.50 1.55 6.31
CA GLY A 105 10.11 2.47 5.24
C GLY A 105 10.85 2.17 3.94
N THR A 106 10.63 3.01 2.96
CA THR A 106 11.27 2.89 1.62
C THR A 106 12.56 3.70 1.57
N PRO A 107 13.52 3.37 0.67
CA PRO A 107 14.77 4.12 0.53
C PRO A 107 14.53 5.62 0.34
N ASP A 108 15.16 6.44 1.18
CA ASP A 108 15.17 7.90 1.05
C ASP A 108 16.48 8.37 0.42
N LEU A 109 16.49 8.58 -0.88
CA LEU A 109 17.67 8.99 -1.64
C LEU A 109 18.01 10.48 -1.49
N THR A 110 17.23 11.24 -0.73
CA THR A 110 17.59 12.63 -0.37
C THR A 110 18.64 12.68 0.72
N VAL A 111 18.80 11.58 1.45
CA VAL A 111 19.84 11.39 2.48
C VAL A 111 20.93 10.48 1.91
N THR A 112 22.10 11.05 1.70
CA THR A 112 23.30 10.34 1.21
C THR A 112 24.23 9.97 2.35
N SER A 113 25.15 9.03 2.10
CA SER A 113 26.15 8.58 3.07
C SER A 113 27.55 8.66 2.49
N ASP A 114 28.55 8.80 3.37
CA ASP A 114 29.98 8.67 3.04
C ASP A 114 30.44 7.20 2.87
N ASN A 115 29.56 6.23 3.16
CA ASN A 115 29.83 4.80 3.01
C ASN A 115 28.90 4.18 1.94
N PRO A 116 29.46 3.51 0.92
CA PRO A 116 28.67 2.90 -0.14
C PRO A 116 27.79 1.72 0.31
N LEU A 117 28.07 1.15 1.48
CA LEU A 117 27.27 0.06 2.08
C LEU A 117 26.29 0.58 3.13
N ALA A 118 25.87 1.85 3.01
CA ALA A 118 24.89 2.47 3.88
C ALA A 118 23.74 3.10 3.10
N CYS A 119 22.57 3.09 3.71
CA CYS A 119 21.35 3.65 3.14
C CYS A 119 20.44 4.18 4.24
N ALA A 120 19.67 5.23 3.92
CA ALA A 120 18.59 5.74 4.75
C ALA A 120 17.24 5.29 4.20
N PHE A 121 16.33 4.98 5.10
CA PHE A 121 14.95 4.60 4.81
C PHE A 121 14.01 5.54 5.55
N LYS A 122 12.84 5.78 4.97
CA LYS A 122 11.83 6.67 5.53
C LYS A 122 10.45 6.04 5.47
N THR A 123 9.75 6.02 6.61
CA THR A 123 8.35 5.61 6.67
C THR A 123 7.44 6.71 6.12
N GLU A 124 6.18 6.39 5.83
CA GLU A 124 5.17 7.41 5.48
C GLU A 124 4.95 8.42 6.62
N GLY A 125 5.14 8.00 7.86
CA GLY A 125 5.08 8.85 9.05
C GLY A 125 6.26 9.80 9.21
N GLY A 126 7.30 9.66 8.35
CA GLY A 126 8.51 10.49 8.38
C GLY A 126 9.62 9.97 9.30
N GLU A 127 9.45 8.81 9.92
CA GLU A 127 10.48 8.18 10.75
C GLU A 127 11.63 7.67 9.89
N MET A 128 12.86 7.96 10.32
CA MET A 128 14.08 7.60 9.59
C MET A 128 14.74 6.38 10.21
N THR A 129 15.17 5.46 9.35
CA THR A 129 16.05 4.33 9.72
C THR A 129 17.32 4.39 8.89
N TYR A 130 18.46 4.34 9.52
CA TYR A 130 19.78 4.34 8.88
C TYR A 130 20.38 2.96 9.02
N VAL A 131 20.91 2.44 7.94
CA VAL A 131 21.51 1.10 7.89
C VAL A 131 22.91 1.22 7.30
N ALA A 132 23.89 0.57 7.91
CA ALA A 132 25.24 0.43 7.36
C ALA A 132 25.77 -0.97 7.59
N TYR A 133 26.46 -1.54 6.61
CA TYR A 133 27.20 -2.78 6.74
C TYR A 133 28.70 -2.51 6.75
N ASN A 134 29.39 -3.07 7.72
CA ASN A 134 30.84 -2.94 7.85
C ASN A 134 31.53 -4.27 7.51
N THR A 135 32.38 -4.26 6.49
CA THR A 135 33.13 -5.41 6.02
C THR A 135 34.54 -5.50 6.62
N THR A 136 34.91 -4.55 7.51
CA THR A 136 36.27 -4.46 8.09
C THR A 136 36.34 -5.09 9.49
N ASP A 137 37.56 -5.25 9.98
CA ASP A 137 37.84 -5.81 11.33
C ASP A 137 37.70 -4.78 12.45
N GLU A 138 37.46 -3.50 12.13
CA GLU A 138 37.40 -2.41 13.11
C GLU A 138 36.03 -1.71 13.02
N ASP A 139 35.67 -0.95 14.07
CA ASP A 139 34.48 -0.10 14.06
C ASP A 139 34.60 0.98 12.96
N VAL A 140 33.59 1.13 12.13
CA VAL A 140 33.54 2.17 11.10
C VAL A 140 32.45 3.19 11.43
N LYS A 141 32.86 4.45 11.56
CA LYS A 141 31.92 5.57 11.67
C LYS A 141 31.38 5.90 10.28
N VAL A 142 30.07 5.96 10.17
CA VAL A 142 29.34 6.28 8.94
C VAL A 142 28.54 7.55 9.17
N SER A 143 28.72 8.53 8.29
CA SER A 143 28.05 9.83 8.36
C SER A 143 27.04 9.99 7.23
N PHE A 144 25.88 10.52 7.56
CA PHE A 144 24.81 10.84 6.60
C PHE A 144 24.69 12.34 6.39
N SER A 145 24.18 12.74 5.22
CA SER A 145 24.11 14.15 4.80
C SER A 145 23.18 15.02 5.64
N ASP A 146 22.26 14.42 6.40
CA ASP A 146 21.37 15.10 7.34
C ASP A 146 22.02 15.31 8.72
N GLY A 147 23.28 14.92 8.91
CA GLY A 147 24.03 15.04 10.15
C GLY A 147 23.94 13.83 11.07
N THR A 148 23.19 12.79 10.70
CA THR A 148 23.16 11.56 11.47
C THR A 148 24.46 10.79 11.34
N GLU A 149 24.94 10.19 12.44
CA GLU A 149 26.14 9.36 12.48
C GLU A 149 25.83 8.04 13.18
N ILE A 150 26.33 6.94 12.64
CA ILE A 150 26.25 5.61 13.25
C ILE A 150 27.63 4.96 13.28
N VAL A 151 27.86 4.05 14.23
CA VAL A 151 29.09 3.26 14.30
C VAL A 151 28.77 1.82 13.94
N ALA A 152 29.18 1.42 12.75
CA ALA A 152 29.00 0.06 12.26
C ALA A 152 30.08 -0.87 12.85
N LYS A 153 29.66 -1.92 13.56
CA LYS A 153 30.57 -2.90 14.17
C LYS A 153 31.19 -3.80 13.11
N PRO A 154 32.38 -4.39 13.40
CA PRO A 154 33.06 -5.29 12.48
C PRO A 154 32.16 -6.40 11.93
N HIS A 155 32.26 -6.67 10.65
CA HIS A 155 31.55 -7.75 9.94
C HIS A 155 30.06 -7.86 10.28
N SER A 156 29.40 -6.71 10.54
CA SER A 156 28.01 -6.68 10.95
C SER A 156 27.22 -5.56 10.28
N MET A 157 25.91 -5.74 10.25
CA MET A 157 24.97 -4.70 9.91
C MET A 157 24.59 -3.95 11.19
N THR A 158 24.64 -2.63 11.12
CA THR A 158 24.16 -1.73 12.17
C THR A 158 22.99 -0.93 11.65
N THR A 159 21.95 -0.81 12.44
CA THR A 159 20.77 -0.01 12.12
C THR A 159 20.42 0.91 13.28
N THR A 160 19.94 2.11 12.97
CA THR A 160 19.33 2.98 13.98
C THR A 160 17.85 2.65 14.07
N GLY A 161 17.37 2.59 15.27
CA GLY A 161 16.01 2.16 15.56
C GLY A 161 16.01 0.66 15.85
N ASP A 162 15.74 0.35 17.09
CA ASP A 162 15.29 -0.97 17.48
C ASP A 162 13.89 -1.12 16.87
N GLY A 163 13.88 -1.42 15.57
CA GLY A 163 12.64 -1.56 14.85
C GLY A 163 11.74 -2.52 15.61
N GLU A 164 10.89 -1.98 16.45
CA GLU A 164 9.67 -2.68 16.80
C GLU A 164 9.05 -3.08 15.47
N VAL A 165 8.88 -4.37 15.28
CA VAL A 165 8.06 -4.87 14.20
C VAL A 165 6.69 -4.23 14.45
N THR A 166 6.40 -3.15 13.73
CA THR A 166 5.05 -2.60 13.75
C THR A 166 4.21 -3.57 12.97
N THR A 167 3.83 -4.65 13.65
CA THR A 167 2.94 -5.63 13.10
C THR A 167 1.67 -4.89 12.72
N LYS A 168 1.43 -4.79 11.43
CA LYS A 168 0.19 -4.26 10.89
C LYS A 168 -0.80 -5.41 10.78
N SER A 169 -2.06 -5.12 11.02
CA SER A 169 -3.16 -6.02 10.77
C SER A 169 -4.23 -5.32 9.95
N THR A 170 -5.08 -6.12 9.33
CA THR A 170 -6.21 -5.60 8.56
C THR A 170 -7.41 -5.35 9.47
N TYR A 171 -8.27 -4.42 9.04
CA TYR A 171 -9.59 -4.21 9.62
C TYR A 171 -10.59 -3.86 8.54
N LYS A 172 -11.87 -3.91 8.87
CA LYS A 172 -12.95 -3.58 7.94
C LYS A 172 -13.71 -2.35 8.40
N VAL A 173 -14.21 -1.57 7.44
CA VAL A 173 -15.22 -0.55 7.68
C VAL A 173 -16.45 -0.93 6.85
N GLU A 174 -17.54 -1.22 7.53
CA GLU A 174 -18.81 -1.61 6.92
C GLU A 174 -19.79 -0.45 6.96
N HIS A 175 -20.43 -0.17 5.84
CA HIS A 175 -21.41 0.90 5.66
C HIS A 175 -22.80 0.30 5.44
N TYR A 176 -23.73 0.65 6.30
CA TYR A 176 -25.09 0.13 6.28
C TYR A 176 -26.08 1.24 5.94
N LEU A 177 -26.90 1.04 4.92
CA LEU A 177 -27.93 2.00 4.51
C LEU A 177 -29.29 1.57 5.01
N SER A 178 -30.09 2.52 5.52
CA SER A 178 -31.48 2.34 5.93
C SER A 178 -32.38 1.97 4.76
N ASP A 179 -33.31 1.07 4.97
CA ASP A 179 -34.39 0.73 4.03
C ASP A 179 -35.64 1.59 4.22
N GLY A 180 -35.62 2.55 5.15
CA GLY A 180 -36.76 3.39 5.52
C GLY A 180 -37.86 2.68 6.31
N LYS A 181 -37.65 1.40 6.67
CA LYS A 181 -38.58 0.57 7.45
C LYS A 181 -38.02 0.13 8.79
N GLY A 182 -36.91 0.73 9.19
CA GLY A 182 -36.22 0.44 10.44
C GLY A 182 -35.13 -0.62 10.34
N ASN A 183 -34.80 -1.11 9.13
CA ASN A 183 -33.68 -2.03 8.94
C ASN A 183 -32.52 -1.32 8.21
N TYR A 184 -31.30 -1.84 8.44
CA TYR A 184 -30.08 -1.38 7.78
C TYR A 184 -29.42 -2.53 7.05
N ASN A 185 -29.14 -2.33 5.76
CA ASN A 185 -28.54 -3.34 4.90
C ASN A 185 -27.09 -2.98 4.63
N LEU A 186 -26.19 -3.97 4.67
CA LEU A 186 -24.79 -3.78 4.30
C LEU A 186 -24.72 -3.35 2.82
N PHE A 187 -24.15 -2.18 2.59
CA PHE A 187 -24.02 -1.58 1.26
C PHE A 187 -22.60 -1.62 0.73
N ASN A 188 -21.61 -1.32 1.60
CA ASN A 188 -20.20 -1.27 1.21
C ASN A 188 -19.31 -1.79 2.33
N THR A 189 -18.17 -2.38 1.95
CA THR A 189 -17.12 -2.81 2.89
C THR A 189 -15.77 -2.34 2.36
N GLU A 190 -15.07 -1.53 3.15
CA GLU A 190 -13.68 -1.14 2.90
C GLU A 190 -12.76 -2.06 3.70
N LYS A 191 -11.72 -2.59 3.06
CA LYS A 191 -10.57 -3.20 3.76
C LYS A 191 -9.50 -2.15 3.96
N LYS A 192 -9.04 -2.01 5.20
CA LYS A 192 -7.97 -1.10 5.60
C LYS A 192 -6.93 -1.84 6.42
N SER A 193 -5.74 -1.28 6.55
CA SER A 193 -4.68 -1.80 7.39
C SER A 193 -4.10 -0.70 8.28
N GLY A 194 -3.53 -1.10 9.40
CA GLY A 194 -2.86 -0.19 10.31
C GLY A 194 -2.07 -0.94 11.39
N LYS A 195 -1.30 -0.20 12.18
CA LYS A 195 -0.47 -0.76 13.26
C LYS A 195 -1.34 -1.43 14.31
N ILE A 196 -1.03 -2.67 14.68
CA ILE A 196 -1.67 -3.40 15.80
C ILE A 196 -1.55 -2.56 17.07
N GLY A 197 -2.67 -2.48 17.80
CA GLY A 197 -2.76 -1.70 19.02
C GLY A 197 -3.09 -0.21 18.81
N ASN A 198 -3.05 0.31 17.58
CA ASN A 198 -3.50 1.66 17.31
C ASN A 198 -5.02 1.75 17.28
N GLU A 199 -5.55 2.83 17.85
CA GLU A 199 -6.94 3.19 17.69
C GLU A 199 -7.14 3.85 16.32
N VAL A 200 -8.19 3.44 15.62
CA VAL A 200 -8.59 4.00 14.33
C VAL A 200 -10.04 4.43 14.38
N THR A 201 -10.35 5.49 13.64
CA THR A 201 -11.71 6.03 13.52
C THR A 201 -12.12 6.02 12.06
N ALA A 202 -13.28 5.45 11.75
CA ALA A 202 -13.84 5.48 10.42
C ALA A 202 -14.40 6.85 10.08
N VAL A 203 -14.13 7.30 8.86
CA VAL A 203 -14.68 8.53 8.30
C VAL A 203 -15.92 8.18 7.47
N ALA A 204 -17.02 8.88 7.74
CA ALA A 204 -18.25 8.67 6.98
C ALA A 204 -18.09 9.07 5.51
N ILE A 205 -18.54 8.20 4.60
CA ILE A 205 -18.59 8.46 3.16
C ILE A 205 -19.91 9.15 2.83
N THR A 206 -19.90 10.06 1.87
CA THR A 206 -21.14 10.69 1.37
C THR A 206 -21.82 9.75 0.39
N TYR A 207 -23.04 9.32 0.71
CA TYR A 207 -23.94 8.59 -0.19
C TYR A 207 -25.11 9.49 -0.55
N GLN A 208 -25.45 9.57 -1.84
CA GLN A 208 -26.57 10.40 -2.29
C GLN A 208 -27.90 9.92 -1.69
N GLY A 209 -28.63 10.81 -1.04
CA GLY A 209 -29.89 10.50 -0.37
C GLY A 209 -29.75 9.87 1.01
N TYR A 210 -28.53 9.84 1.58
CA TYR A 210 -28.27 9.30 2.90
C TYR A 210 -27.37 10.22 3.74
N LYS A 211 -27.54 10.16 5.04
CA LYS A 211 -26.74 10.88 6.02
C LYS A 211 -26.29 9.92 7.13
N PHE A 212 -25.01 9.98 7.49
CA PHE A 212 -24.47 9.24 8.61
C PHE A 212 -25.21 9.61 9.90
N ASN A 213 -25.64 8.58 10.65
CA ASN A 213 -26.25 8.72 11.96
C ASN A 213 -25.44 7.95 13.00
N PRO A 214 -24.68 8.63 13.88
CA PRO A 214 -23.88 8.00 14.89
C PRO A 214 -24.72 7.39 16.06
N GLU A 215 -26.00 7.76 16.18
CA GLU A 215 -26.88 7.33 17.27
C GLU A 215 -27.56 5.98 17.03
N VAL A 216 -27.35 5.37 15.85
CA VAL A 216 -27.92 4.07 15.54
C VAL A 216 -27.25 3.00 16.39
N GLU A 217 -28.07 2.17 17.06
CA GLU A 217 -27.58 1.05 17.85
C GLU A 217 -26.73 0.11 17.01
N GLY A 218 -25.54 -0.24 17.51
CA GLY A 218 -24.57 -1.05 16.78
C GLY A 218 -23.55 -0.24 15.99
N THR A 219 -23.60 1.10 16.01
CA THR A 219 -22.54 1.95 15.43
C THR A 219 -21.22 1.73 16.18
N VAL A 220 -20.17 1.41 15.43
CA VAL A 220 -18.79 1.28 15.91
C VAL A 220 -17.91 2.16 15.03
N GLN A 221 -17.74 3.42 15.43
CA GLN A 221 -16.99 4.39 14.64
C GLN A 221 -15.48 4.29 14.88
N SER A 222 -15.05 3.87 16.07
CA SER A 222 -13.63 3.75 16.44
C SER A 222 -13.37 2.38 17.07
N GLY A 223 -12.11 1.94 16.99
CA GLY A 223 -11.68 0.71 17.65
C GLY A 223 -10.16 0.51 17.52
N VAL A 224 -9.64 -0.41 18.33
CA VAL A 224 -8.21 -0.74 18.34
C VAL A 224 -7.96 -1.90 17.38
N ILE A 225 -6.96 -1.74 16.50
CA ILE A 225 -6.60 -2.76 15.53
C ILE A 225 -6.06 -3.99 16.27
N ALA A 226 -6.74 -5.12 16.10
CA ALA A 226 -6.37 -6.41 16.67
C ALA A 226 -5.42 -7.17 15.74
N GLU A 227 -4.55 -8.00 16.32
CA GLU A 227 -3.56 -8.81 15.60
C GLU A 227 -4.21 -9.78 14.61
N ASP A 228 -5.37 -10.34 14.97
CA ASP A 228 -6.12 -11.32 14.20
C ASP A 228 -6.97 -10.72 13.05
N GLY A 229 -6.93 -9.39 12.86
CA GLY A 229 -7.74 -8.71 11.84
C GLY A 229 -9.24 -8.70 12.11
N SER A 230 -9.67 -8.98 13.32
CA SER A 230 -11.08 -9.09 13.69
C SER A 230 -11.83 -7.76 13.82
N LEU A 231 -11.12 -6.62 13.85
CA LEU A 231 -11.75 -5.32 14.01
C LEU A 231 -12.68 -5.00 12.82
N VAL A 232 -13.94 -4.72 13.13
CA VAL A 232 -14.94 -4.24 12.18
C VAL A 232 -15.56 -2.96 12.70
N LEU A 233 -15.33 -1.84 12.02
CA LEU A 233 -16.02 -0.58 12.26
C LEU A 233 -17.32 -0.57 11.47
N LYS A 234 -18.39 -0.02 12.04
CA LYS A 234 -19.73 -0.03 11.44
C LYS A 234 -20.33 1.35 11.44
N LEU A 235 -20.67 1.85 10.25
CA LEU A 235 -21.30 3.15 10.04
C LEU A 235 -22.70 2.94 9.46
N TYR A 236 -23.70 3.57 10.07
CA TYR A 236 -25.10 3.49 9.67
C TYR A 236 -25.57 4.83 9.10
N TYR A 237 -26.38 4.78 8.04
CA TYR A 237 -26.84 5.95 7.30
C TYR A 237 -28.35 5.92 7.16
N ASP A 238 -28.99 6.99 7.60
CA ASP A 238 -30.42 7.20 7.41
C ASP A 238 -30.71 7.83 6.07
N ILE A 239 -31.91 7.55 5.54
CA ILE A 239 -32.42 8.22 4.35
C ILE A 239 -32.64 9.70 4.67
N THR A 240 -32.12 10.60 3.83
CA THR A 240 -32.48 12.01 3.87
C THR A 240 -33.65 12.26 2.95
N GLU A 241 -34.62 13.08 3.40
CA GLU A 241 -35.69 13.55 2.51
C GLU A 241 -35.07 14.26 1.30
N ILE A 242 -35.35 13.75 0.11
CA ILE A 242 -35.01 14.46 -1.12
C ILE A 242 -36.00 15.62 -1.20
N GLU A 243 -35.55 16.86 -1.00
CA GLU A 243 -36.36 18.03 -1.37
C GLU A 243 -36.65 17.95 -2.88
N THR A 244 -37.82 17.44 -3.21
CA THR A 244 -38.36 17.57 -4.55
C THR A 244 -38.70 19.05 -4.69
N THR A 245 -37.84 19.83 -5.35
CA THR A 245 -38.25 21.12 -5.93
C THR A 245 -39.45 20.86 -6.84
N LYS A 246 -40.64 21.23 -6.38
CA LYS A 246 -41.80 21.31 -7.24
C LYS A 246 -41.47 22.36 -8.30
N GLU A 247 -41.21 21.94 -9.52
CA GLU A 247 -41.31 22.83 -10.67
C GLU A 247 -42.76 23.31 -10.68
N ASN A 248 -42.93 24.62 -10.51
CA ASN A 248 -44.21 25.26 -10.73
C ASN A 248 -44.57 25.09 -12.23
N GLU A 249 -45.53 24.22 -12.54
CA GLU A 249 -46.22 24.27 -13.79
C GLU A 249 -46.94 25.60 -13.82
N ASP A 250 -46.39 26.56 -14.58
CA ASP A 250 -47.02 27.80 -14.95
C ASP A 250 -48.03 27.48 -16.09
N ASP A 251 -49.28 27.25 -15.68
CA ASP A 251 -50.42 27.17 -16.59
C ASP A 251 -50.70 28.56 -17.19
N SER A 252 -49.93 28.93 -18.20
CA SER A 252 -50.28 30.10 -19.01
C SER A 252 -51.36 29.72 -20.01
N GLU A 253 -52.61 30.20 -19.73
CA GLU A 253 -53.76 30.23 -20.58
C GLU A 253 -53.44 30.57 -22.04
N TYR A 254 -53.73 29.65 -22.94
CA TYR A 254 -53.95 29.97 -24.35
C TYR A 254 -55.36 30.51 -24.52
N THR A 255 -55.51 31.84 -24.57
CA THR A 255 -56.69 32.50 -25.09
C THR A 255 -56.55 32.62 -26.60
N SER A 256 -57.45 31.97 -27.31
CA SER A 256 -57.68 32.07 -28.76
C SER A 256 -58.18 33.45 -29.17
N LEU A 257 -57.62 34.02 -30.23
CA LEU A 257 -58.29 34.82 -31.26
C LEU A 257 -57.72 34.45 -32.61
#